data_74053e9f7ce886c5588a975de6f582f6
#
_entry.id   74053e9f7ce886c5588a975de6f582f6
#
_cell.length_a   1.000
_cell.length_b   1.000
_cell.length_c   1.000
_cell.angle_alpha   90.00
_cell.angle_beta   90.00
_cell.angle_gamma   90.00
#
_symmetry.space_group_name_H-M   'P 1'
#
loop_
_entity.id
_entity.type
_entity.pdbx_description
1 polymer ?
#
loop_
_entity_poly.entity_id
_entity_poly.type
_entity_poly.pdbx_seq_one_letter_code
_entity_poly.pdbx_strand_id
1 'polypeptide(L)'
;ALPISPLAPRLEALVSDQLDGHAREAVRRRLAIWLDTYLAALTADLRDLQAAELEGPARGIAFLLVESLGNLPAADADAQVKGLSKTARRRLSKLGVRFGVRHIFLPSMLKAKAVELRARLFAVQHGHQNLKPPTSGRVSLDASAFEEGYAAAIGFEKLGHVALRIDIVERLAADLRQASRDGAIFELSPAMMALTGLSREDLSAVVQKLGFRADAEGRYRRKAVRPRKRSAKKKAKEAGHAAASPFAALKDLRFKTGT
;
A
#
# COMPACT_ATOMS: atom_id res chain seq x y z
N ALA A 1 18.96 15.50 8.64
CA ALA A 1 19.12 14.22 7.95
C ALA A 1 18.22 14.22 6.73
N LEU A 2 18.76 13.99 5.55
CA LEU A 2 17.95 13.79 4.33
C LEU A 2 17.14 12.50 4.50
N PRO A 3 15.87 12.46 4.10
CA PRO A 3 15.08 11.25 4.19
C PRO A 3 15.78 10.17 3.37
N ILE A 4 16.11 9.05 4.01
CA ILE A 4 16.72 7.90 3.35
C ILE A 4 15.62 7.30 2.46
N SER A 5 15.79 7.44 1.14
CA SER A 5 14.86 6.78 0.22
C SER A 5 14.97 5.27 0.41
N PRO A 6 13.84 4.53 0.54
CA PRO A 6 13.86 3.07 0.66
C PRO A 6 14.63 2.37 -0.48
N LEU A 7 14.73 3.02 -1.64
CA LEU A 7 15.42 2.51 -2.82
C LEU A 7 16.92 2.86 -2.86
N ALA A 8 17.43 3.63 -1.90
CA ALA A 8 18.83 4.04 -1.81
C ALA A 8 19.36 3.87 -0.38
N PRO A 9 19.42 2.63 0.15
CA PRO A 9 19.96 2.38 1.49
C PRO A 9 21.45 2.73 1.55
N ARG A 10 21.85 3.29 2.68
CA ARG A 10 23.24 3.64 2.92
C ARG A 10 24.03 2.40 3.33
N LEU A 11 25.16 2.16 2.67
CA LEU A 11 26.04 1.06 3.00
C LEU A 11 27.15 1.56 3.92
N GLU A 12 27.28 0.91 5.08
CA GLU A 12 28.38 1.13 6.02
C GLU A 12 29.20 -0.15 6.14
N ALA A 13 30.52 -0.05 5.86
CA ALA A 13 31.43 -1.15 6.08
C ALA A 13 31.75 -1.27 7.57
N LEU A 14 31.58 -2.48 8.11
CA LEU A 14 31.99 -2.75 9.49
C LEU A 14 33.51 -2.50 9.64
N VAL A 15 33.89 -1.89 10.75
CA VAL A 15 35.27 -1.69 11.09
C VAL A 15 35.91 -3.04 11.41
N SER A 16 37.00 -3.35 10.73
CA SER A 16 37.83 -4.54 10.97
C SER A 16 39.29 -4.15 11.02
N ASP A 17 39.97 -4.61 12.05
CA ASP A 17 41.44 -4.38 12.20
C ASP A 17 42.26 -5.10 11.14
N GLN A 18 41.65 -6.06 10.42
CA GLN A 18 42.30 -6.84 9.36
C GLN A 18 42.35 -6.13 8.00
N LEU A 19 41.63 -4.99 7.85
CA LEU A 19 41.54 -4.25 6.59
C LEU A 19 42.17 -2.86 6.76
N ASP A 20 43.18 -2.58 5.96
CA ASP A 20 43.69 -1.22 5.83
C ASP A 20 42.69 -0.27 5.17
N GLY A 21 42.97 1.03 5.17
CA GLY A 21 42.06 2.04 4.64
C GLY A 21 41.74 1.86 3.15
N HIS A 22 42.72 1.44 2.37
CA HIS A 22 42.58 1.24 0.92
C HIS A 22 41.76 -0.01 0.62
N ALA A 23 42.03 -1.13 1.29
CA ALA A 23 41.25 -2.36 1.14
C ALA A 23 39.81 -2.18 1.59
N ARG A 24 39.56 -1.45 2.69
CA ARG A 24 38.23 -1.11 3.17
C ARG A 24 37.43 -0.33 2.14
N GLU A 25 38.03 0.67 1.50
CA GLU A 25 37.35 1.46 0.46
C GLU A 25 37.08 0.61 -0.81
N ALA A 26 38.00 -0.27 -1.19
CA ALA A 26 37.78 -1.21 -2.30
C ALA A 26 36.59 -2.16 -2.03
N VAL A 27 36.51 -2.72 -0.82
CA VAL A 27 35.39 -3.57 -0.38
C VAL A 27 34.10 -2.76 -0.39
N ARG A 28 34.08 -1.56 0.19
CA ARG A 28 32.91 -0.69 0.21
C ARG A 28 32.40 -0.40 -1.19
N ARG A 29 33.27 -0.07 -2.13
CA ARG A 29 32.94 0.19 -3.53
C ARG A 29 32.32 -1.05 -4.19
N ARG A 30 32.92 -2.22 -4.00
CA ARG A 30 32.42 -3.49 -4.55
C ARG A 30 31.03 -3.83 -3.99
N LEU A 31 30.82 -3.67 -2.70
CA LEU A 31 29.52 -3.90 -2.05
C LEU A 31 28.48 -2.90 -2.52
N ALA A 32 28.83 -1.64 -2.75
CA ALA A 32 27.90 -0.64 -3.27
C ALA A 32 27.40 -1.00 -4.68
N ILE A 33 28.31 -1.42 -5.58
CA ILE A 33 27.95 -1.87 -6.93
C ILE A 33 27.04 -3.10 -6.87
N TRP A 34 27.38 -4.08 -6.02
CA TRP A 34 26.58 -5.28 -5.85
C TRP A 34 25.18 -4.93 -5.32
N LEU A 35 25.09 -4.08 -4.29
CA LEU A 35 23.82 -3.67 -3.69
C LEU A 35 22.94 -2.92 -4.69
N ASP A 36 23.52 -1.98 -5.45
CA ASP A 36 22.75 -1.25 -6.48
C ASP A 36 22.22 -2.20 -7.57
N THR A 37 23.05 -3.12 -8.05
CA THR A 37 22.63 -4.15 -9.02
C THR A 37 21.52 -5.05 -8.46
N TYR A 38 21.64 -5.46 -7.21
CA TYR A 38 20.65 -6.29 -6.52
C TYR A 38 19.31 -5.56 -6.35
N LEU A 39 19.36 -4.31 -5.89
CA LEU A 39 18.17 -3.48 -5.75
C LEU A 39 17.52 -3.18 -7.11
N ALA A 40 18.32 -2.84 -8.13
CA ALA A 40 17.83 -2.58 -9.47
C ALA A 40 17.04 -3.76 -10.04
N ALA A 41 17.57 -4.97 -9.88
CA ALA A 41 16.90 -6.19 -10.36
C ALA A 41 15.56 -6.47 -9.63
N LEU A 42 15.47 -6.18 -8.34
CA LEU A 42 14.26 -6.46 -7.55
C LEU A 42 13.22 -5.34 -7.62
N THR A 43 13.64 -4.12 -7.92
CA THR A 43 12.77 -2.93 -7.94
C THR A 43 12.63 -2.31 -9.33
N ALA A 44 12.88 -3.09 -10.40
CA ALA A 44 12.83 -2.61 -11.78
C ALA A 44 11.51 -1.87 -12.09
N ASP A 45 10.37 -2.51 -11.80
CA ASP A 45 9.06 -1.89 -12.07
C ASP A 45 8.83 -0.59 -11.27
N LEU A 46 9.41 -0.46 -10.07
CA LEU A 46 9.35 0.80 -9.29
C LEU A 46 10.23 1.88 -9.93
N ARG A 47 11.41 1.52 -10.43
CA ARG A 47 12.31 2.44 -11.14
C ARG A 47 11.69 2.89 -12.45
N ASP A 48 11.07 1.97 -13.21
CA ASP A 48 10.35 2.29 -14.44
C ASP A 48 9.17 3.24 -14.16
N LEU A 49 8.43 2.98 -13.08
CA LEU A 49 7.34 3.86 -12.65
C LEU A 49 7.83 5.25 -12.23
N GLN A 50 8.98 5.34 -11.58
CA GLN A 50 9.61 6.60 -11.15
C GLN A 50 10.15 7.38 -12.35
N ALA A 51 10.73 6.71 -13.34
CA ALA A 51 11.29 7.30 -14.55
C ALA A 51 10.21 7.68 -15.59
N ALA A 52 8.99 7.15 -15.45
CA ALA A 52 7.92 7.39 -16.40
C ALA A 52 7.48 8.87 -16.38
N GLU A 53 7.37 9.47 -17.55
CA GLU A 53 6.83 10.82 -17.72
C GLU A 53 5.32 10.81 -17.52
N LEU A 54 4.89 10.87 -16.28
CA LEU A 54 3.50 10.91 -15.85
C LEU A 54 3.13 12.31 -15.34
N GLU A 55 1.88 12.70 -15.57
CA GLU A 55 1.39 14.02 -15.18
C GLU A 55 0.18 13.91 -14.25
N GLY A 56 -0.08 14.98 -13.50
CA GLY A 56 -1.26 15.15 -12.67
C GLY A 56 -1.50 13.98 -11.70
N PRO A 57 -2.74 13.46 -11.62
CA PRO A 57 -3.09 12.37 -10.69
C PRO A 57 -2.28 11.08 -10.90
N ALA A 58 -1.87 10.78 -12.16
CA ALA A 58 -1.08 9.59 -12.45
C ALA A 58 0.32 9.68 -11.84
N ARG A 59 0.96 10.85 -11.90
CA ARG A 59 2.25 11.11 -11.23
C ARG A 59 2.12 10.99 -9.72
N GLY A 60 1.00 11.49 -9.15
CA GLY A 60 0.72 11.34 -7.71
C GLY A 60 0.62 9.89 -7.27
N ILE A 61 -0.11 9.04 -8.03
CA ILE A 61 -0.21 7.60 -7.74
C ILE A 61 1.16 6.92 -7.87
N ALA A 62 1.93 7.23 -8.92
CA ALA A 62 3.26 6.67 -9.12
C ALA A 62 4.19 7.03 -7.95
N PHE A 63 4.20 8.29 -7.54
CA PHE A 63 4.97 8.76 -6.38
C PHE A 63 4.61 7.98 -5.10
N LEU A 64 3.31 7.90 -4.77
CA LEU A 64 2.85 7.18 -3.59
C LEU A 64 3.21 5.69 -3.63
N LEU A 65 3.14 5.05 -4.81
CA LEU A 65 3.55 3.65 -4.99
C LEU A 65 5.05 3.45 -4.79
N VAL A 66 5.88 4.37 -5.26
CA VAL A 66 7.35 4.31 -5.06
C VAL A 66 7.68 4.46 -3.58
N GLU A 67 7.10 5.44 -2.90
CA GLU A 67 7.30 5.68 -1.47
C GLU A 67 6.84 4.49 -0.60
N SER A 68 5.77 3.80 -0.99
CA SER A 68 5.22 2.64 -0.29
C SER A 68 5.77 1.29 -0.78
N LEU A 69 6.84 1.30 -1.57
CA LEU A 69 7.45 0.10 -2.17
C LEU A 69 6.44 -0.78 -2.92
N GLY A 70 5.57 -0.13 -3.71
CA GLY A 70 4.66 -0.82 -4.63
C GLY A 70 3.37 -1.34 -4.03
N ASN A 71 2.96 -0.84 -2.88
CA ASN A 71 1.69 -1.19 -2.25
C ASN A 71 1.04 0.04 -1.58
N LEU A 72 -0.11 0.44 -2.04
CA LEU A 72 -0.83 1.63 -1.60
C LEU A 72 -2.28 1.28 -1.29
N PRO A 73 -2.79 1.53 -0.07
CA PRO A 73 -4.21 1.46 0.20
C PRO A 73 -5.00 2.39 -0.75
N ALA A 74 -6.05 1.88 -1.38
CA ALA A 74 -6.83 2.66 -2.35
C ALA A 74 -7.47 3.93 -1.72
N ALA A 75 -7.73 3.88 -0.41
CA ALA A 75 -8.25 5.02 0.34
C ALA A 75 -7.27 6.20 0.38
N ASP A 76 -5.95 5.93 0.41
CA ASP A 76 -4.91 6.96 0.50
C ASP A 76 -4.70 7.67 -0.84
N ALA A 77 -5.14 7.06 -1.94
CA ALA A 77 -5.09 7.62 -3.29
C ALA A 77 -6.48 7.99 -3.85
N ASP A 78 -7.52 8.06 -3.03
CA ASP A 78 -8.92 8.26 -3.50
C ASP A 78 -9.08 9.52 -4.36
N ALA A 79 -8.45 10.63 -3.98
CA ALA A 79 -8.49 11.87 -4.74
C ALA A 79 -7.83 11.74 -6.12
N GLN A 80 -6.66 11.10 -6.17
CA GLN A 80 -5.92 10.85 -7.41
C GLN A 80 -6.68 9.88 -8.31
N VAL A 81 -7.24 8.81 -7.75
CA VAL A 81 -8.02 7.82 -8.51
C VAL A 81 -9.26 8.44 -9.12
N LYS A 82 -9.97 9.33 -8.42
CA LYS A 82 -11.14 10.05 -8.93
C LYS A 82 -10.80 11.02 -10.06
N GLY A 83 -9.63 11.65 -9.98
CA GLY A 83 -9.13 12.56 -11.02
C GLY A 83 -8.43 11.85 -12.19
N LEU A 84 -8.29 10.52 -12.16
CA LEU A 84 -7.51 9.78 -13.14
C LEU A 84 -8.29 9.53 -14.43
N SER A 85 -7.80 10.01 -15.57
CA SER A 85 -8.38 9.72 -16.87
C SER A 85 -8.21 8.25 -17.25
N LYS A 86 -9.10 7.74 -18.15
CA LYS A 86 -8.99 6.37 -18.68
C LYS A 86 -7.64 6.10 -19.36
N THR A 87 -7.11 7.09 -20.06
CA THR A 87 -5.81 7.01 -20.76
C THR A 87 -4.66 6.91 -19.75
N ALA A 88 -4.64 7.77 -18.74
CA ALA A 88 -3.64 7.76 -17.69
C ALA A 88 -3.68 6.46 -16.86
N ARG A 89 -4.89 5.95 -16.58
CA ARG A 89 -5.06 4.65 -15.92
C ARG A 89 -4.49 3.50 -16.75
N ARG A 90 -4.72 3.49 -18.07
CA ARG A 90 -4.13 2.49 -19.00
C ARG A 90 -2.61 2.59 -19.03
N ARG A 91 -2.05 3.82 -19.01
CA ARG A 91 -0.60 4.03 -18.97
C ARG A 91 0.02 3.44 -17.70
N LEU A 92 -0.56 3.70 -16.51
CA LEU A 92 -0.14 3.09 -15.26
C LEU A 92 -0.27 1.55 -15.30
N SER A 93 -1.35 1.03 -15.88
CA SER A 93 -1.53 -0.42 -16.00
C SER A 93 -0.49 -1.08 -16.92
N LYS A 94 -0.01 -0.38 -17.97
CA LYS A 94 1.10 -0.83 -18.83
C LYS A 94 2.44 -0.88 -18.08
N LEU A 95 2.63 0.02 -17.10
CA LEU A 95 3.76 0.01 -16.18
C LEU A 95 3.63 -1.02 -15.05
N GLY A 96 2.68 -1.95 -15.16
CA GLY A 96 2.48 -3.04 -14.18
C GLY A 96 1.55 -2.71 -13.03
N VAL A 97 1.08 -1.47 -12.87
CA VAL A 97 0.21 -1.08 -11.75
C VAL A 97 -1.15 -1.80 -11.85
N ARG A 98 -1.57 -2.43 -10.76
CA ARG A 98 -2.88 -3.05 -10.60
C ARG A 98 -3.75 -2.21 -9.68
N PHE A 99 -4.95 -1.90 -10.16
CA PHE A 99 -5.97 -1.18 -9.41
C PHE A 99 -6.98 -2.18 -8.85
N GLY A 100 -6.79 -2.53 -7.61
CA GLY A 100 -7.74 -3.34 -6.86
C GLY A 100 -8.83 -2.50 -6.23
N VAL A 101 -9.59 -3.13 -5.37
CA VAL A 101 -10.70 -2.51 -4.64
C VAL A 101 -10.21 -1.82 -3.38
N ARG A 102 -9.26 -2.47 -2.73
CA ARG A 102 -8.70 -2.06 -1.45
C ARG A 102 -7.30 -1.48 -1.60
N HIS A 103 -6.56 -1.95 -2.62
CA HIS A 103 -5.17 -1.59 -2.86
C HIS A 103 -4.90 -1.26 -4.32
N ILE A 104 -3.93 -0.38 -4.51
CA ILE A 104 -3.24 -0.17 -5.78
C ILE A 104 -1.84 -0.73 -5.59
N PHE A 105 -1.39 -1.64 -6.44
CA PHE A 105 -0.14 -2.35 -6.18
C PHE A 105 0.60 -2.80 -7.44
N LEU A 106 1.88 -3.10 -7.26
CA LEU A 106 2.72 -3.74 -8.27
C LEU A 106 2.90 -5.23 -7.91
N PRO A 107 2.41 -6.18 -8.73
CA PRO A 107 2.53 -7.61 -8.44
C PRO A 107 3.98 -8.10 -8.31
N SER A 108 4.93 -7.49 -9.00
CA SER A 108 6.35 -7.81 -8.89
C SER A 108 6.88 -7.62 -7.47
N MET A 109 6.37 -6.61 -6.75
CA MET A 109 6.75 -6.32 -5.37
C MET A 109 6.14 -7.28 -4.33
N LEU A 110 5.28 -8.20 -4.77
CA LEU A 110 4.72 -9.29 -3.95
C LEU A 110 5.42 -10.63 -4.19
N LYS A 111 6.42 -10.69 -5.09
CA LYS A 111 7.25 -11.89 -5.28
C LYS A 111 8.16 -12.12 -4.07
N ALA A 112 8.49 -13.38 -3.80
CA ALA A 112 9.21 -13.80 -2.60
C ALA A 112 10.48 -12.99 -2.30
N LYS A 113 11.36 -12.80 -3.29
CA LYS A 113 12.59 -11.99 -3.12
C LYS A 113 12.33 -10.52 -2.85
N ALA A 114 11.28 -9.94 -3.46
CA ALA A 114 10.89 -8.55 -3.20
C ALA A 114 10.28 -8.39 -1.80
N VAL A 115 9.47 -9.34 -1.34
CA VAL A 115 8.93 -9.39 0.03
C VAL A 115 10.06 -9.51 1.05
N GLU A 116 11.06 -10.36 0.79
CA GLU A 116 12.26 -10.49 1.63
C GLU A 116 13.05 -9.18 1.71
N LEU A 117 13.29 -8.53 0.56
CA LEU A 117 13.93 -7.23 0.52
C LEU A 117 13.17 -6.19 1.35
N ARG A 118 11.85 -6.10 1.17
CA ARG A 118 10.99 -5.17 1.91
C ARG A 118 11.04 -5.41 3.42
N ALA A 119 11.04 -6.67 3.86
CA ALA A 119 11.18 -7.02 5.27
C ALA A 119 12.54 -6.56 5.83
N ARG A 120 13.63 -6.74 5.06
CA ARG A 120 14.97 -6.27 5.46
C ARG A 120 15.06 -4.74 5.51
N LEU A 121 14.47 -4.04 4.54
CA LEU A 121 14.42 -2.57 4.54
C LEU A 121 13.63 -2.03 5.74
N PHE A 122 12.51 -2.66 6.06
CA PHE A 122 11.73 -2.33 7.26
C PHE A 122 12.57 -2.53 8.53
N ALA A 123 13.26 -3.67 8.65
CA ALA A 123 14.13 -3.96 9.79
C ALA A 123 15.24 -2.90 9.96
N VAL A 124 15.90 -2.52 8.87
CA VAL A 124 16.94 -1.48 8.90
C VAL A 124 16.34 -0.12 9.31
N GLN A 125 15.19 0.24 8.76
CA GLN A 125 14.54 1.52 9.06
C GLN A 125 14.11 1.65 10.53
N HIS A 126 13.70 0.53 11.16
CA HIS A 126 13.20 0.50 12.54
C HIS A 126 14.26 0.00 13.55
N GLY A 127 15.49 -0.24 13.11
CA GLY A 127 16.58 -0.68 13.99
C GLY A 127 16.47 -2.12 14.48
N HIS A 128 15.68 -2.96 13.81
CA HIS A 128 15.52 -4.38 14.17
C HIS A 128 16.64 -5.24 13.63
N GLN A 129 17.49 -5.80 14.50
CA GLN A 129 18.58 -6.67 14.07
C GLN A 129 18.14 -8.11 13.72
N ASN A 130 17.04 -8.59 14.29
CA ASN A 130 16.62 -10.00 14.24
C ASN A 130 15.26 -10.23 13.58
N LEU A 131 14.72 -9.26 12.84
CA LEU A 131 13.44 -9.43 12.15
C LEU A 131 13.61 -10.42 11.01
N LYS A 132 13.00 -11.61 11.13
CA LYS A 132 13.04 -12.63 10.09
C LYS A 132 12.03 -12.32 9.00
N PRO A 133 12.44 -12.33 7.71
CA PRO A 133 11.49 -12.25 6.60
C PRO A 133 10.49 -13.40 6.66
N PRO A 134 9.27 -13.21 6.16
CA PRO A 134 8.28 -14.29 6.10
C PRO A 134 8.77 -15.41 5.18
N THR A 135 8.38 -16.65 5.50
CA THR A 135 8.70 -17.82 4.69
C THR A 135 8.19 -17.63 3.25
N SER A 136 9.07 -17.90 2.29
CA SER A 136 8.77 -17.76 0.87
C SER A 136 7.52 -18.53 0.45
N GLY A 137 6.69 -17.91 -0.40
CA GLY A 137 5.49 -18.53 -0.99
C GLY A 137 4.24 -18.51 -0.10
N ARG A 138 4.34 -18.13 1.17
CA ARG A 138 3.16 -18.00 2.01
C ARG A 138 2.25 -16.85 1.57
N VAL A 139 0.95 -17.13 1.56
CA VAL A 139 -0.09 -16.13 1.23
C VAL A 139 -0.80 -15.60 2.46
N SER A 140 -0.71 -16.32 3.57
CA SER A 140 -1.26 -15.96 4.89
C SER A 140 -0.17 -16.13 5.96
N LEU A 141 -0.17 -15.24 6.95
CA LEU A 141 0.76 -15.20 8.07
C LEU A 141 -0.01 -14.96 9.36
N ASP A 142 0.47 -15.55 10.47
CA ASP A 142 0.04 -15.10 11.80
C ASP A 142 0.65 -13.72 12.06
N ALA A 143 -0.21 -12.75 12.28
CA ALA A 143 0.17 -11.36 12.50
C ALA A 143 -0.04 -10.92 13.96
N SER A 144 -0.25 -11.85 14.89
CA SER A 144 -0.50 -11.55 16.31
C SER A 144 0.63 -10.74 16.92
N ALA A 145 1.88 -11.10 16.58
CA ALA A 145 3.09 -10.43 17.05
C ALA A 145 3.65 -9.37 16.07
N PHE A 146 2.93 -9.04 15.00
CA PHE A 146 3.42 -8.06 14.04
C PHE A 146 3.35 -6.66 14.62
N GLU A 147 4.48 -5.97 14.53
CA GLU A 147 4.59 -4.55 14.78
C GLU A 147 3.71 -3.74 13.81
N GLU A 148 3.33 -2.54 14.24
CA GLU A 148 2.56 -1.64 13.38
C GLU A 148 3.33 -1.29 12.11
N GLY A 149 2.63 -1.35 10.97
CA GLY A 149 3.22 -1.07 9.66
C GLY A 149 3.96 -2.25 9.02
N TYR A 150 4.42 -3.27 9.78
CA TYR A 150 5.21 -4.36 9.20
C TYR A 150 4.46 -5.14 8.12
N ALA A 151 3.21 -5.52 8.37
CA ALA A 151 2.40 -6.23 7.37
C ALA A 151 2.29 -5.44 6.06
N ALA A 152 1.99 -4.14 6.14
CA ALA A 152 1.92 -3.27 4.97
C ALA A 152 3.29 -3.15 4.28
N ALA A 153 4.38 -3.01 5.06
CA ALA A 153 5.74 -2.94 4.52
C ALA A 153 6.09 -4.17 3.68
N ILE A 154 5.65 -5.36 4.02
CA ILE A 154 5.93 -6.60 3.28
C ILE A 154 4.87 -6.96 2.23
N GLY A 155 3.86 -6.11 1.99
CA GLY A 155 2.81 -6.34 0.98
C GLY A 155 1.67 -7.24 1.44
N PHE A 156 1.37 -7.20 2.74
CA PHE A 156 0.26 -7.90 3.36
C PHE A 156 -0.72 -6.91 4.00
N GLU A 157 -1.99 -7.26 4.06
CA GLU A 157 -3.00 -6.53 4.83
C GLU A 157 -3.27 -7.27 6.14
N LYS A 158 -3.12 -6.59 7.29
CA LYS A 158 -3.43 -7.14 8.61
C LYS A 158 -4.93 -7.09 8.86
N LEU A 159 -5.55 -8.26 9.00
CA LEU A 159 -6.98 -8.47 9.19
C LEU A 159 -7.23 -9.20 10.52
N GLY A 160 -7.01 -8.52 11.62
CA GLY A 160 -7.02 -9.09 12.97
C GLY A 160 -5.69 -9.76 13.30
N HIS A 161 -5.71 -11.04 13.70
CA HIS A 161 -4.51 -11.85 13.97
C HIS A 161 -3.88 -12.44 12.70
N VAL A 162 -4.56 -12.33 11.55
CA VAL A 162 -4.07 -12.83 10.26
C VAL A 162 -3.60 -11.67 9.39
N ALA A 163 -2.49 -11.85 8.68
CA ALA A 163 -2.10 -11.01 7.56
C ALA A 163 -2.20 -11.82 6.27
N LEU A 164 -2.91 -11.26 5.28
CA LEU A 164 -3.06 -11.85 3.94
C LEU A 164 -2.29 -11.02 2.91
N ARG A 165 -1.62 -11.69 1.98
CA ARG A 165 -0.94 -11.02 0.86
C ARG A 165 -1.97 -10.26 0.01
N ILE A 166 -1.63 -9.06 -0.40
CA ILE A 166 -2.56 -8.09 -1.00
C ILE A 166 -3.27 -8.62 -2.24
N ASP A 167 -2.59 -9.35 -3.12
CA ASP A 167 -3.21 -9.95 -4.30
C ASP A 167 -4.28 -10.98 -3.94
N ILE A 168 -4.08 -11.71 -2.83
CA ILE A 168 -5.07 -12.66 -2.30
C ILE A 168 -6.24 -11.93 -1.68
N VAL A 169 -5.99 -10.85 -0.94
CA VAL A 169 -7.07 -9.99 -0.40
C VAL A 169 -7.94 -9.44 -1.53
N GLU A 170 -7.33 -8.97 -2.62
CA GLU A 170 -8.08 -8.45 -3.76
C GLU A 170 -8.92 -9.51 -4.47
N ARG A 171 -8.39 -10.72 -4.64
CA ARG A 171 -9.14 -11.86 -5.21
C ARG A 171 -10.29 -12.27 -4.29
N LEU A 172 -10.02 -12.45 -3.00
CA LEU A 172 -11.04 -12.76 -2.00
C LEU A 172 -12.13 -11.67 -1.97
N ALA A 173 -11.74 -10.39 -1.99
CA ALA A 173 -12.69 -9.28 -2.02
C ALA A 173 -13.55 -9.27 -3.30
N ALA A 174 -13.02 -9.70 -4.44
CA ALA A 174 -13.76 -9.86 -5.68
C ALA A 174 -14.76 -11.03 -5.58
N ASP A 175 -14.34 -12.17 -5.06
CA ASP A 175 -15.18 -13.36 -4.86
C ASP A 175 -16.33 -13.06 -3.88
N LEU A 176 -16.04 -12.41 -2.75
CA LEU A 176 -17.04 -11.98 -1.76
C LEU A 176 -18.03 -10.99 -2.35
N ARG A 177 -17.57 -10.08 -3.22
CA ARG A 177 -18.43 -9.11 -3.89
C ARG A 177 -19.36 -9.78 -4.90
N GLN A 178 -18.83 -10.77 -5.63
CA GLN A 178 -19.62 -11.59 -6.55
C GLN A 178 -20.69 -12.38 -5.79
N ALA A 179 -20.30 -13.05 -4.70
CA ALA A 179 -21.19 -13.86 -3.87
C ALA A 179 -22.28 -13.01 -3.17
N SER A 180 -21.99 -11.76 -2.84
CA SER A 180 -22.93 -10.84 -2.19
C SER A 180 -23.65 -9.89 -3.15
N ARG A 181 -23.65 -10.18 -4.47
CA ARG A 181 -24.31 -9.33 -5.46
C ARG A 181 -25.82 -9.28 -5.15
N ASP A 182 -26.39 -8.10 -5.35
CA ASP A 182 -27.81 -7.82 -5.14
C ASP A 182 -28.34 -8.12 -3.71
N GLY A 183 -27.42 -8.07 -2.73
CA GLY A 183 -27.75 -8.33 -1.33
C GLY A 183 -27.84 -9.82 -0.97
N ALA A 184 -27.40 -10.71 -1.85
CA ALA A 184 -27.42 -12.15 -1.61
C ALA A 184 -26.67 -12.55 -0.34
N ILE A 185 -27.22 -13.54 0.34
CA ILE A 185 -26.58 -14.22 1.48
C ILE A 185 -25.78 -15.38 0.92
N PHE A 186 -24.55 -15.58 1.41
CA PHE A 186 -23.65 -16.62 0.93
C PHE A 186 -22.93 -17.34 2.07
N GLU A 187 -22.38 -18.50 1.79
CA GLU A 187 -21.51 -19.25 2.68
C GLU A 187 -20.05 -19.18 2.21
N LEU A 188 -19.11 -19.44 3.15
CA LEU A 188 -17.70 -19.54 2.81
C LEU A 188 -17.47 -20.83 2.01
N SER A 189 -16.98 -20.67 0.79
CA SER A 189 -16.72 -21.81 -0.09
C SER A 189 -15.37 -22.47 0.20
N PRO A 190 -15.21 -23.76 -0.08
CA PRO A 190 -13.91 -24.43 -0.03
C PRO A 190 -12.84 -23.74 -0.91
N ALA A 191 -13.26 -23.13 -2.02
CA ALA A 191 -12.37 -22.39 -2.91
C ALA A 191 -11.78 -21.15 -2.23
N MET A 192 -12.56 -20.42 -1.41
CA MET A 192 -12.06 -19.29 -0.63
C MET A 192 -11.06 -19.74 0.44
N MET A 193 -11.28 -20.87 1.09
CA MET A 193 -10.32 -21.46 2.03
C MET A 193 -9.03 -21.87 1.33
N ALA A 194 -9.12 -22.55 0.20
CA ALA A 194 -7.96 -22.94 -0.60
C ALA A 194 -7.17 -21.73 -1.13
N LEU A 195 -7.86 -20.65 -1.54
CA LEU A 195 -7.24 -19.40 -1.99
C LEU A 195 -6.39 -18.74 -0.90
N THR A 196 -6.88 -18.73 0.34
CA THR A 196 -6.29 -18.01 1.47
C THR A 196 -5.35 -18.88 2.30
N GLY A 197 -5.49 -20.20 2.22
CA GLY A 197 -4.80 -21.15 3.09
C GLY A 197 -5.20 -21.04 4.56
N LEU A 198 -6.41 -20.52 4.85
CA LEU A 198 -6.94 -20.31 6.20
C LEU A 198 -7.92 -21.41 6.61
N SER A 199 -8.04 -21.63 7.91
CA SER A 199 -9.14 -22.37 8.51
C SER A 199 -10.47 -21.66 8.25
N ARG A 200 -11.60 -22.36 8.43
CA ARG A 200 -12.93 -21.73 8.31
C ARG A 200 -13.11 -20.59 9.34
N GLU A 201 -12.57 -20.77 10.54
CA GLU A 201 -12.67 -19.80 11.65
C GLU A 201 -11.88 -18.54 11.33
N ASP A 202 -10.62 -18.68 10.91
CA ASP A 202 -9.77 -17.55 10.54
C ASP A 202 -10.34 -16.80 9.33
N LEU A 203 -10.81 -17.54 8.32
CA LEU A 203 -11.45 -16.94 7.15
C LEU A 203 -12.73 -16.17 7.53
N SER A 204 -13.53 -16.72 8.47
CA SER A 204 -14.70 -16.02 9.03
C SER A 204 -14.30 -14.67 9.66
N ALA A 205 -13.27 -14.66 10.49
CA ALA A 205 -12.76 -13.45 11.12
C ALA A 205 -12.27 -12.43 10.07
N VAL A 206 -11.55 -12.90 9.05
CA VAL A 206 -11.07 -12.08 7.93
C VAL A 206 -12.24 -11.47 7.15
N VAL A 207 -13.26 -12.26 6.77
CA VAL A 207 -14.43 -11.81 6.03
C VAL A 207 -15.23 -10.76 6.80
N GLN A 208 -15.32 -10.91 8.13
CA GLN A 208 -15.96 -9.89 8.97
C GLN A 208 -15.16 -8.56 8.98
N LYS A 209 -13.82 -8.60 8.96
CA LYS A 209 -12.97 -7.41 8.81
C LYS A 209 -13.08 -6.79 7.43
N LEU A 210 -13.35 -7.58 6.40
CA LEU A 210 -13.60 -7.09 5.04
C LEU A 210 -15.00 -6.45 4.86
N GLY A 211 -15.82 -6.39 5.92
CA GLY A 211 -17.07 -5.65 5.92
C GLY A 211 -18.31 -6.49 5.73
N PHE A 212 -18.24 -7.77 6.03
CA PHE A 212 -19.37 -8.68 6.06
C PHE A 212 -19.81 -9.00 7.50
N ARG A 213 -21.02 -9.50 7.67
CA ARG A 213 -21.55 -9.97 8.96
C ARG A 213 -22.04 -11.39 8.78
N ALA A 214 -21.65 -12.28 9.71
CA ALA A 214 -22.23 -13.60 9.83
C ALA A 214 -23.59 -13.55 10.52
N ASP A 215 -24.53 -14.41 10.11
CA ASP A 215 -25.76 -14.75 10.83
C ASP A 215 -25.54 -15.96 11.78
N ALA A 216 -26.60 -16.38 12.48
CA ALA A 216 -26.55 -17.50 13.42
C ALA A 216 -26.27 -18.86 12.71
N GLU A 217 -26.62 -18.95 11.43
CA GLU A 217 -26.43 -20.15 10.59
C GLU A 217 -25.05 -20.17 9.89
N GLY A 218 -24.17 -19.19 10.18
CA GLY A 218 -22.83 -19.10 9.58
C GLY A 218 -22.81 -18.62 8.13
N ARG A 219 -23.91 -18.00 7.67
CA ARG A 219 -23.99 -17.37 6.35
C ARG A 219 -23.64 -15.91 6.46
N TYR A 220 -23.19 -15.30 5.38
CA TYR A 220 -22.63 -13.95 5.34
C TYR A 220 -23.47 -13.02 4.48
N ARG A 221 -23.59 -11.76 4.93
CA ARG A 221 -24.13 -10.66 4.15
C ARG A 221 -23.26 -9.42 4.28
N ARG A 222 -23.28 -8.59 3.26
CA ARG A 222 -22.56 -7.31 3.29
C ARG A 222 -23.14 -6.40 4.37
N LYS A 223 -22.28 -5.82 5.20
CA LYS A 223 -22.71 -4.77 6.14
C LYS A 223 -23.24 -3.57 5.35
N ALA A 224 -24.43 -3.07 5.70
CA ALA A 224 -24.93 -1.82 5.13
C ALA A 224 -23.94 -0.70 5.47
N VAL A 225 -23.40 -0.06 4.45
CA VAL A 225 -22.58 1.13 4.64
C VAL A 225 -23.52 2.25 5.05
N ARG A 226 -23.65 2.54 6.35
CA ARG A 226 -24.33 3.76 6.78
C ARG A 226 -23.55 4.93 6.16
N PRO A 227 -24.19 5.81 5.36
CA PRO A 227 -23.51 6.98 4.85
C PRO A 227 -22.96 7.74 6.07
N ARG A 228 -21.66 7.93 6.09
CA ARG A 228 -20.99 8.68 7.16
C ARG A 228 -21.63 10.08 7.12
N LYS A 229 -22.51 10.41 8.07
CA LYS A 229 -23.05 11.76 8.22
C LYS A 229 -21.82 12.67 8.27
N ARG A 230 -21.61 13.48 7.22
CA ARG A 230 -20.59 14.52 7.23
C ARG A 230 -20.83 15.32 8.52
N SER A 231 -19.90 15.19 9.46
CA SER A 231 -20.09 15.80 10.76
C SER A 231 -20.30 17.31 10.53
N ALA A 232 -21.34 17.87 11.13
CA ALA A 232 -21.65 19.29 11.07
C ALA A 232 -20.42 20.16 11.44
N LYS A 233 -19.50 19.60 12.22
CA LYS A 233 -18.21 20.19 12.57
C LYS A 233 -17.27 20.48 11.38
N LYS A 234 -17.35 19.71 10.28
CA LYS A 234 -16.54 19.98 9.07
C LYS A 234 -17.15 21.11 8.24
N LYS A 235 -18.49 21.18 8.18
CA LYS A 235 -19.20 22.31 7.55
C LYS A 235 -18.98 23.63 8.31
N ALA A 236 -18.95 23.58 9.64
CA ALA A 236 -18.66 24.77 10.47
C ALA A 236 -17.18 25.21 10.34
N LYS A 237 -16.24 24.28 10.19
CA LYS A 237 -14.82 24.59 9.99
C LYS A 237 -14.52 25.14 8.59
N GLU A 238 -15.21 24.67 7.56
CA GLU A 238 -15.13 25.21 6.19
C GLU A 238 -15.78 26.59 6.09
N ALA A 239 -16.90 26.83 6.78
CA ALA A 239 -17.54 28.15 6.88
C ALA A 239 -16.69 29.16 7.69
N GLY A 240 -16.05 28.72 8.77
CA GLY A 240 -15.14 29.55 9.57
C GLY A 240 -13.86 29.94 8.84
N HIS A 241 -13.32 29.06 7.98
CA HIS A 241 -12.14 29.37 7.16
C HIS A 241 -12.47 30.32 5.99
N ALA A 242 -13.70 30.27 5.43
CA ALA A 242 -14.13 31.21 4.40
C ALA A 242 -14.32 32.65 4.96
N ALA A 243 -14.73 32.78 6.21
CA ALA A 243 -14.89 34.07 6.88
C ALA A 243 -13.57 34.68 7.38
N ALA A 244 -12.55 33.85 7.64
CA ALA A 244 -11.22 34.28 8.12
C ALA A 244 -10.18 34.43 6.98
N SER A 245 -10.59 34.38 5.72
CA SER A 245 -9.68 34.59 4.59
C SER A 245 -9.30 36.07 4.49
N PRO A 246 -8.00 36.43 4.40
CA PRO A 246 -7.57 37.84 4.17
C PRO A 246 -8.13 38.43 2.87
N PHE A 247 -8.65 37.60 1.98
CA PHE A 247 -9.25 38.00 0.69
C PHE A 247 -10.79 38.08 0.72
N ALA A 248 -11.44 37.90 1.87
CA ALA A 248 -12.89 38.00 2.00
C ALA A 248 -13.40 39.38 1.58
N ALA A 249 -12.62 40.42 1.84
CA ALA A 249 -12.94 41.82 1.47
C ALA A 249 -12.94 42.07 -0.06
N LEU A 250 -12.31 41.21 -0.86
CA LEU A 250 -12.28 41.35 -2.34
C LEU A 250 -13.60 40.97 -3.02
N LYS A 251 -14.49 40.27 -2.32
CA LYS A 251 -15.80 39.87 -2.87
C LYS A 251 -16.75 41.05 -3.07
N ASP A 252 -16.52 42.17 -2.39
CA ASP A 252 -17.38 43.37 -2.42
C ASP A 252 -16.87 44.45 -3.39
N LEU A 253 -15.73 44.21 -4.04
CA LEU A 253 -15.21 45.12 -5.07
C LEU A 253 -15.98 44.93 -6.39
N ARG A 254 -17.04 45.71 -6.58
CA ARG A 254 -17.68 45.88 -7.90
C ARG A 254 -16.79 46.79 -8.74
N PHE A 255 -16.16 46.22 -9.78
CA PHE A 255 -15.56 47.02 -10.84
C PHE A 255 -16.69 47.73 -11.61
N LYS A 256 -16.80 49.05 -11.44
CA LYS A 256 -17.58 49.91 -12.34
C LYS A 256 -16.85 49.89 -13.69
N THR A 257 -17.36 49.17 -14.66
CA THR A 257 -17.03 49.37 -16.07
C THR A 257 -17.60 50.71 -16.47
N GLY A 258 -16.76 51.73 -16.56
CA GLY A 258 -17.11 53.03 -17.18
C GLY A 258 -17.26 52.86 -18.67
N THR A 259 -18.31 53.45 -19.18
CA THR A 259 -18.64 53.68 -20.59
C THR A 259 -17.54 54.49 -21.29
#